data_288abf90cbfdf9aa0948b653b21c38be
#
_entry.id   288abf90cbfdf9aa0948b653b21c38be
#
_cell.length_a   1.000
_cell.length_b   1.000
_cell.length_c   1.000
_cell.angle_alpha   90.00
_cell.angle_beta   90.00
_cell.angle_gamma   90.00
#
_symmetry.space_group_name_H-M   'P 1'
#
loop_
_entity.id
_entity.type
_entity.pdbx_description
1 polymer ?
#
loop_
_entity_poly.entity_id
_entity_poly.type
_entity_poly.pdbx_seq_one_letter_code
_entity_poly.pdbx_strand_id
1 'polypeptide(L)'
;KQIKQLYGAHDLIFIGDHDSHKPMSENTVNSALRVMGYDTKVEVCGHGFRTMACSSLVESGLWSRDAVERQMSHMERNSVRAAYIHKAEHLEERRLMLQWWADFLDVNRERFISPFEYAKINNPLKQ
;
A
#
# COMPACT_ATOMS: atom_id res chain seq x y z
N LYS A 1 -4.90 -1.49 13.72
CA LYS A 1 -5.08 -1.69 15.19
C LYS A 1 -3.73 -1.79 15.92
N GLN A 2 -2.77 -2.59 15.44
CA GLN A 2 -1.45 -2.77 16.09
C GLN A 2 -0.64 -1.47 16.19
N ILE A 3 -0.64 -0.63 15.15
CA ILE A 3 0.08 0.65 15.15
C ILE A 3 -0.48 1.61 16.21
N LYS A 4 -1.81 1.69 16.37
CA LYS A 4 -2.43 2.48 17.44
C LYS A 4 -2.08 1.97 18.85
N GLN A 5 -1.88 0.67 19.02
CA GLN A 5 -1.46 0.09 20.30
C GLN A 5 -0.02 0.48 20.66
N LEU A 6 0.87 0.63 19.64
CA LEU A 6 2.26 1.03 19.86
C LEU A 6 2.42 2.51 20.23
N TYR A 7 1.60 3.39 19.65
CA TYR A 7 1.73 4.85 19.80
C TYR A 7 0.70 5.49 20.74
N GLY A 8 -0.19 4.70 21.37
CA GLY A 8 -1.16 5.18 22.33
C GLY A 8 -2.40 5.87 21.72
N ALA A 9 -3.12 6.63 22.54
CA ALA A 9 -4.40 7.26 22.18
C ALA A 9 -4.19 8.63 21.49
N HIS A 10 -3.49 8.65 20.35
CA HIS A 10 -3.35 9.85 19.53
C HIS A 10 -4.32 9.81 18.34
N ASP A 11 -4.76 10.98 17.89
CA ASP A 11 -5.62 11.11 16.70
C ASP A 11 -4.86 10.77 15.40
N LEU A 12 -3.54 10.86 15.43
CA LEU A 12 -2.65 10.53 14.31
C LEU A 12 -2.25 9.05 14.34
N ILE A 13 -2.13 8.44 13.16
CA ILE A 13 -1.62 7.07 12.99
C ILE A 13 -0.09 7.07 13.14
N PHE A 14 0.58 8.05 12.53
CA PHE A 14 2.03 8.25 12.61
C PHE A 14 2.32 9.63 13.20
N ILE A 15 2.85 9.64 14.40
CA ILE A 15 3.21 10.85 15.13
C ILE A 15 4.64 11.30 14.82
N GLY A 16 4.92 12.58 15.02
CA GLY A 16 6.27 13.13 14.94
C GLY A 16 7.15 12.72 16.11
N ASP A 17 8.43 12.57 15.88
CA ASP A 17 9.41 12.14 16.90
C ASP A 17 9.59 13.17 18.04
N HIS A 18 9.46 14.46 17.71
CA HIS A 18 9.66 15.55 18.67
C HIS A 18 8.36 16.13 19.23
N ASP A 19 7.23 15.86 18.58
CA ASP A 19 5.92 16.38 18.98
C ASP A 19 4.82 15.38 18.56
N SER A 20 4.24 14.71 19.52
CA SER A 20 3.20 13.71 19.29
C SER A 20 1.86 14.29 18.79
N HIS A 21 1.69 15.60 18.83
CA HIS A 21 0.51 16.29 18.30
C HIS A 21 0.66 16.68 16.83
N LYS A 22 1.84 16.49 16.26
CA LYS A 22 2.12 16.72 14.85
C LYS A 22 2.34 15.41 14.10
N PRO A 23 1.96 15.34 12.81
CA PRO A 23 2.22 14.17 12.00
C PRO A 23 3.72 13.97 11.77
N MET A 24 4.11 12.72 11.49
CA MET A 24 5.44 12.39 11.01
C MET A 24 5.77 13.21 9.76
N SER A 25 7.02 13.68 9.67
CA SER A 25 7.49 14.46 8.51
C SER A 25 7.40 13.62 7.21
N GLU A 26 7.05 14.27 6.12
CA GLU A 26 7.04 13.66 4.77
C GLU A 26 8.39 13.06 4.37
N ASN A 27 9.48 13.62 4.88
CA ASN A 27 10.84 13.16 4.59
C ASN A 27 11.31 12.00 5.49
N THR A 28 10.56 11.62 6.52
CA THR A 28 11.01 10.62 7.51
C THR A 28 11.36 9.29 6.86
N VAL A 29 10.53 8.78 5.95
CA VAL A 29 10.76 7.49 5.27
C VAL A 29 12.03 7.56 4.41
N ASN A 30 12.20 8.60 3.61
CA ASN A 30 13.39 8.76 2.77
C ASN A 30 14.66 9.01 3.62
N SER A 31 14.53 9.66 4.76
CA SER A 31 15.65 9.83 5.70
C SER A 31 16.06 8.50 6.30
N ALA A 32 15.12 7.67 6.71
CA ALA A 32 15.39 6.32 7.20
C ALA A 32 16.09 5.45 6.14
N LEU A 33 15.63 5.48 4.89
CA LEU A 33 16.26 4.76 3.78
C LEU A 33 17.71 5.19 3.58
N ARG A 34 18.00 6.49 3.64
CA ARG A 34 19.38 7.01 3.55
C ARG A 34 20.26 6.57 4.70
N VAL A 35 19.73 6.55 5.93
CA VAL A 35 20.45 6.01 7.11
C VAL A 35 20.76 4.53 6.93
N MET A 36 19.90 3.77 6.27
CA MET A 36 20.11 2.36 5.90
C MET A 36 21.12 2.17 4.77
N GLY A 37 21.56 3.25 4.12
CA GLY A 37 22.58 3.22 3.06
C GLY A 37 22.04 3.27 1.63
N TYR A 38 20.74 3.45 1.43
CA TYR A 38 20.15 3.54 0.09
C TYR A 38 20.23 4.96 -0.50
N ASP A 39 20.48 5.06 -1.80
CA ASP A 39 20.32 6.31 -2.54
C ASP A 39 18.85 6.52 -2.92
N THR A 40 18.19 7.47 -2.24
CA THR A 40 16.77 7.74 -2.45
C THR A 40 16.45 8.48 -3.76
N LYS A 41 17.46 8.85 -4.54
CA LYS A 41 17.28 9.46 -5.87
C LYS A 41 17.31 8.44 -7.00
N VAL A 42 18.07 7.34 -6.81
CA VAL A 42 18.35 6.38 -7.90
C VAL A 42 17.90 4.96 -7.56
N GLU A 43 17.97 4.53 -6.29
CA GLU A 43 17.72 3.14 -5.90
C GLU A 43 16.28 2.93 -5.41
N VAL A 44 15.91 3.56 -4.29
CA VAL A 44 14.59 3.37 -3.68
C VAL A 44 14.15 4.60 -2.89
N CYS A 45 12.88 4.95 -3.00
CA CYS A 45 12.29 6.03 -2.22
C CYS A 45 10.89 5.63 -1.71
N GLY A 46 10.36 6.38 -0.75
CA GLY A 46 9.03 6.12 -0.19
C GLY A 46 7.93 6.04 -1.26
N HIS A 47 8.00 6.88 -2.30
CA HIS A 47 7.05 6.84 -3.42
C HIS A 47 7.20 5.56 -4.26
N GLY A 48 8.41 5.02 -4.39
CA GLY A 48 8.68 3.77 -5.11
C GLY A 48 7.96 2.56 -4.51
N PHE A 49 7.82 2.50 -3.18
CA PHE A 49 7.04 1.44 -2.53
C PHE A 49 5.56 1.47 -2.92
N ARG A 50 4.99 2.65 -3.11
CA ARG A 50 3.63 2.80 -3.61
C ARG A 50 3.49 2.30 -5.04
N THR A 51 4.43 2.63 -5.91
CA THR A 51 4.48 2.15 -7.29
C THR A 51 4.63 0.63 -7.34
N MET A 52 5.50 0.07 -6.51
CA MET A 52 5.71 -1.37 -6.38
C MET A 52 4.41 -2.08 -5.96
N ALA A 53 3.73 -1.58 -4.95
CA ALA A 53 2.45 -2.15 -4.51
C ALA A 53 1.41 -2.12 -5.62
N CYS A 54 1.24 -0.97 -6.31
CA CYS A 54 0.31 -0.83 -7.42
C CYS A 54 0.60 -1.82 -8.55
N SER A 55 1.85 -1.90 -9.00
CA SER A 55 2.28 -2.80 -10.07
C SER A 55 2.07 -4.27 -9.71
N SER A 56 2.43 -4.66 -8.49
CA SER A 56 2.28 -6.05 -8.01
C SER A 56 0.81 -6.46 -7.89
N LEU A 57 -0.05 -5.56 -7.40
CA LEU A 57 -1.49 -5.82 -7.31
C LEU A 57 -2.12 -5.98 -8.69
N VAL A 58 -1.73 -5.17 -9.66
CA VAL A 58 -2.19 -5.30 -11.06
C VAL A 58 -1.66 -6.60 -11.69
N GLU A 59 -0.38 -6.92 -11.50
CA GLU A 59 0.26 -8.12 -12.06
C GLU A 59 -0.31 -9.42 -11.49
N SER A 60 -0.82 -9.41 -10.26
CA SER A 60 -1.50 -10.57 -9.66
C SER A 60 -2.71 -11.03 -10.47
N GLY A 61 -3.36 -10.12 -11.19
CA GLY A 61 -4.57 -10.39 -11.98
C GLY A 61 -5.82 -10.71 -11.14
N LEU A 62 -5.76 -10.54 -9.82
CA LEU A 62 -6.87 -10.85 -8.90
C LEU A 62 -7.85 -9.69 -8.72
N TRP A 63 -7.36 -8.46 -8.74
CA TRP A 63 -8.08 -7.28 -8.26
C TRP A 63 -8.59 -6.41 -9.40
N SER A 64 -9.78 -5.86 -9.22
CA SER A 64 -10.29 -4.88 -10.18
C SER A 64 -9.40 -3.63 -10.22
N ARG A 65 -9.21 -3.09 -11.42
CA ARG A 65 -8.46 -1.85 -11.62
C ARG A 65 -9.01 -0.71 -10.74
N ASP A 66 -10.33 -0.63 -10.64
CA ASP A 66 -10.99 0.42 -9.87
C ASP A 66 -10.71 0.30 -8.37
N ALA A 67 -10.65 -0.92 -7.82
CA ALA A 67 -10.27 -1.14 -6.42
C ALA A 67 -8.81 -0.74 -6.16
N VAL A 68 -7.88 -1.09 -7.07
CA VAL A 68 -6.47 -0.70 -6.96
C VAL A 68 -6.32 0.81 -7.05
N GLU A 69 -6.91 1.46 -8.03
CA GLU A 69 -6.86 2.93 -8.19
C GLU A 69 -7.48 3.65 -6.99
N ARG A 70 -8.61 3.15 -6.47
CA ARG A 70 -9.25 3.70 -5.27
C ARG A 70 -8.36 3.57 -4.04
N GLN A 71 -7.71 2.42 -3.85
CA GLN A 71 -6.78 2.22 -2.75
C GLN A 71 -5.56 3.14 -2.85
N MET A 72 -5.08 3.38 -4.06
CA MET A 72 -3.96 4.28 -4.32
C MET A 72 -4.39 5.76 -4.36
N SER A 73 -5.66 6.08 -4.14
CA SER A 73 -6.19 7.45 -4.25
C SER A 73 -5.79 8.13 -5.57
N HIS A 74 -5.74 7.34 -6.66
CA HIS A 74 -5.50 7.90 -7.99
C HIS A 74 -6.74 8.67 -8.45
N MET A 75 -6.51 9.88 -8.98
CA MET A 75 -7.59 10.69 -9.55
C MET A 75 -7.93 10.17 -10.95
N GLU A 76 -9.22 9.83 -11.17
CA GLU A 76 -9.72 9.51 -12.51
C GLU A 76 -9.80 10.79 -13.34
N ARG A 77 -9.11 10.81 -14.47
CA ARG A 77 -9.07 11.96 -15.38
C ARG A 77 -10.30 12.04 -16.29
N ASN A 78 -11.01 10.93 -16.47
CA ASN A 78 -12.24 10.89 -17.24
C ASN A 78 -13.41 11.30 -16.35
N SER A 79 -14.03 12.45 -16.61
CA SER A 79 -15.12 13.03 -15.81
C SER A 79 -16.37 12.13 -15.74
N VAL A 80 -16.70 11.41 -16.82
CA VAL A 80 -17.86 10.50 -16.85
C VAL A 80 -17.58 9.29 -15.98
N ARG A 81 -16.41 8.68 -16.11
CA ARG A 81 -15.98 7.54 -15.30
C ARG A 81 -15.83 7.93 -13.82
N ALA A 82 -15.28 9.10 -13.52
CA ALA A 82 -15.15 9.62 -12.17
C ALA A 82 -16.48 9.66 -11.43
N ALA A 83 -17.57 10.08 -12.11
CA ALA A 83 -18.91 10.14 -11.51
C ALA A 83 -19.45 8.77 -11.07
N TYR A 84 -19.09 7.69 -11.76
CA TYR A 84 -19.46 6.31 -11.38
C TYR A 84 -18.55 5.75 -10.30
N ILE A 85 -17.24 5.97 -10.39
CA ILE A 85 -16.22 5.42 -9.46
C ILE A 85 -16.34 6.08 -8.08
N HIS A 86 -16.70 7.36 -8.00
CA HIS A 86 -16.85 8.05 -6.71
C HIS A 86 -17.91 7.45 -5.78
N LYS A 87 -18.87 6.70 -6.32
CA LYS A 87 -19.92 6.05 -5.52
C LYS A 87 -19.54 4.66 -5.01
N ALA A 88 -18.60 4.00 -5.65
CA ALA A 88 -18.18 2.65 -5.28
C ALA A 88 -16.86 2.69 -4.50
N GLU A 89 -16.88 2.30 -3.24
CA GLU A 89 -15.69 2.30 -2.39
C GLU A 89 -14.91 0.98 -2.44
N HIS A 90 -15.49 -0.09 -3.00
CA HIS A 90 -14.88 -1.43 -3.11
C HIS A 90 -14.29 -1.93 -1.77
N LEU A 91 -14.95 -1.66 -0.64
CA LEU A 91 -14.36 -1.85 0.68
C LEU A 91 -13.98 -3.30 0.96
N GLU A 92 -14.83 -4.26 0.62
CA GLU A 92 -14.54 -5.68 0.84
C GLU A 92 -13.40 -6.17 -0.06
N GLU A 93 -13.43 -5.84 -1.34
CA GLU A 93 -12.35 -6.17 -2.26
C GLU A 93 -11.02 -5.54 -1.80
N ARG A 94 -11.03 -4.29 -1.40
CA ARG A 94 -9.85 -3.58 -0.89
C ARG A 94 -9.34 -4.20 0.42
N ARG A 95 -10.22 -4.67 1.29
CA ARG A 95 -9.84 -5.35 2.54
C ARG A 95 -9.10 -6.65 2.23
N LEU A 96 -9.64 -7.47 1.33
CA LEU A 96 -9.01 -8.72 0.88
C LEU A 96 -7.69 -8.45 0.17
N MET A 97 -7.65 -7.44 -0.68
CA MET A 97 -6.46 -7.01 -1.42
C MET A 97 -5.32 -6.59 -0.49
N LEU A 98 -5.60 -5.82 0.55
CA LEU A 98 -4.59 -5.37 1.52
C LEU A 98 -4.07 -6.53 2.37
N GLN A 99 -4.93 -7.49 2.73
CA GLN A 99 -4.48 -8.68 3.43
C GLN A 99 -3.59 -9.54 2.54
N TRP A 100 -4.02 -9.78 1.29
CA TRP A 100 -3.23 -10.50 0.32
C TRP A 100 -1.85 -9.83 0.08
N TRP A 101 -1.83 -8.51 0.00
CA TRP A 101 -0.58 -7.75 -0.14
C TRP A 101 0.36 -7.96 1.05
N ALA A 102 -0.16 -7.92 2.27
CA ALA A 102 0.63 -8.17 3.47
C ALA A 102 1.22 -9.59 3.47
N ASP A 103 0.42 -10.60 3.16
CA ASP A 103 0.83 -11.99 3.09
C ASP A 103 1.87 -12.23 1.96
N PHE A 104 1.69 -11.56 0.81
CA PHE A 104 2.64 -11.58 -0.30
C PHE A 104 4.01 -11.02 0.11
N LEU A 105 4.04 -9.90 0.84
CA LEU A 105 5.28 -9.33 1.37
C LEU A 105 5.96 -10.29 2.37
N ASP A 106 5.21 -10.92 3.25
CA ASP A 106 5.75 -11.86 4.23
C ASP A 106 6.38 -13.09 3.56
N VAL A 107 5.75 -13.64 2.53
CA VAL A 107 6.33 -14.75 1.75
C VAL A 107 7.61 -14.31 1.02
N ASN A 108 7.64 -13.11 0.47
CA ASN A 108 8.82 -12.59 -0.24
C ASN A 108 10.00 -12.23 0.70
N ARG A 109 9.79 -12.15 2.00
CA ARG A 109 10.89 -12.07 2.98
C ARG A 109 11.72 -13.35 3.04
N GLU A 110 11.06 -14.50 2.84
CA GLU A 110 11.69 -15.81 2.93
C GLU A 110 12.25 -16.30 1.59
N ARG A 111 11.48 -16.08 0.52
CA ARG A 111 11.85 -16.48 -0.85
C ARG A 111 11.13 -15.62 -1.86
N PHE A 112 11.80 -15.33 -2.96
CA PHE A 112 11.18 -14.61 -4.08
C PHE A 112 10.08 -15.45 -4.73
N ILE A 113 8.91 -14.84 -4.93
CA ILE A 113 7.81 -15.34 -5.74
C ILE A 113 7.15 -14.15 -6.45
N SER A 114 6.84 -14.28 -7.74
CA SER A 114 6.16 -13.23 -8.47
C SER A 114 4.70 -13.06 -8.03
N PRO A 115 4.09 -11.85 -8.19
CA PRO A 115 2.69 -11.62 -7.86
C PRO A 115 1.74 -12.58 -8.60
N PHE A 116 2.03 -12.86 -9.87
CA PHE A 116 1.23 -13.77 -10.70
C PHE A 116 1.28 -15.22 -10.19
N GLU A 117 2.46 -15.71 -9.83
CA GLU A 117 2.63 -17.06 -9.28
C GLU A 117 1.99 -17.17 -7.89
N TYR A 118 2.18 -16.18 -7.04
CA TYR A 118 1.55 -16.16 -5.72
C TYR A 118 0.02 -16.14 -5.81
N ALA A 119 -0.54 -15.42 -6.77
CA ALA A 119 -1.99 -15.38 -7.01
C ALA A 119 -2.59 -16.74 -7.41
N LYS A 120 -1.80 -17.64 -8.02
CA LYS A 120 -2.27 -19.01 -8.35
C LYS A 120 -2.44 -19.89 -7.13
N ILE A 121 -1.58 -19.71 -6.13
CA ILE A 121 -1.60 -20.52 -4.90
C ILE A 121 -2.41 -19.87 -3.78
N ASN A 122 -2.59 -18.56 -3.82
CA ASN A 122 -3.36 -17.82 -2.83
C ASN A 122 -4.34 -16.86 -3.54
N ASN A 123 -5.54 -17.34 -3.78
CA ASN A 123 -6.62 -16.57 -4.40
C ASN A 123 -7.81 -16.46 -3.45
N PRO A 124 -7.95 -15.37 -2.70
CA PRO A 124 -9.02 -15.19 -1.72
C PRO A 124 -10.41 -14.98 -2.34
N LEU A 125 -10.49 -14.78 -3.66
CA LEU A 125 -11.77 -14.61 -4.38
C LEU A 125 -12.41 -15.94 -4.82
N LYS A 126 -11.70 -17.06 -4.68
CA LYS A 126 -12.18 -18.40 -5.05
C LYS A 126 -12.62 -19.26 -3.87
N GLN A 127 -12.66 -18.67 -2.69
CA GLN A 127 -13.14 -19.35 -1.49
C GLN A 127 -14.65 -19.22 -1.34
#